data_76e2b6e92cff1a1be7f3bbf5dd428225
#
_entry.id   76e2b6e92cff1a1be7f3bbf5dd428225
#
_cell.length_a   1.000
_cell.length_b   1.000
_cell.length_c   1.000
_cell.angle_alpha   90.00
_cell.angle_beta   90.00
_cell.angle_gamma   90.00
#
_symmetry.space_group_name_H-M   'P 1'
#
loop_
_entity.id
_entity.type
_entity.pdbx_description
1 polymer ?
#
loop_
_entity_poly.entity_id
_entity_poly.type
_entity_poly.pdbx_seq_one_letter_code
_entity_poly.pdbx_strand_id
1 'polypeptide(L)'
;MAYGEFAKIYDELINEDINYNEMVDFILKVCNENNIKFNDYLDIACGTGNITVRLAKHFKDIYGVDLSEDMLREAFDKLKSERIKGKIICQDMTELSLNRKFDLITSVLDSTNYITDIEGLKKYFKGVYDHLKDDGIFIFDINSYYKLSEI
;
A
#
# COMPACT_ATOMS: atom_id res chain seq x y z
N MET A 1 -20.01 14.02 5.18
CA MET A 1 -19.67 13.08 6.25
C MET A 1 -18.19 13.26 6.64
N ALA A 2 -17.92 13.15 7.92
CA ALA A 2 -16.61 13.47 8.47
C ALA A 2 -15.46 12.66 7.88
N TYR A 3 -15.70 11.40 7.51
CA TYR A 3 -14.63 10.53 7.03
C TYR A 3 -14.16 10.90 5.64
N GLY A 4 -15.08 11.32 4.75
CA GLY A 4 -14.69 11.80 3.43
C GLY A 4 -13.89 13.08 3.49
N GLU A 5 -14.29 13.99 4.37
CA GLU A 5 -13.53 15.21 4.63
C GLU A 5 -12.17 14.89 5.25
N PHE A 6 -12.13 13.91 6.15
CA PHE A 6 -10.89 13.48 6.78
C PHE A 6 -9.91 12.94 5.74
N ALA A 7 -10.38 12.16 4.77
CA ALA A 7 -9.52 11.63 3.73
C ALA A 7 -8.85 12.74 2.93
N LYS A 8 -9.59 13.79 2.60
CA LYS A 8 -9.04 14.93 1.86
C LYS A 8 -8.04 15.72 2.69
N ILE A 9 -8.37 15.97 3.95
CA ILE A 9 -7.48 16.69 4.87
C ILE A 9 -6.21 15.88 5.10
N TYR A 10 -6.33 14.56 5.28
CA TYR A 10 -5.20 13.66 5.43
C TYR A 10 -4.25 13.78 4.25
N ASP A 11 -4.80 13.76 3.02
CA ASP A 11 -3.99 13.92 1.81
C ASP A 11 -3.23 15.25 1.80
N GLU A 12 -3.89 16.33 2.13
CA GLU A 12 -3.26 17.65 2.17
C GLU A 12 -2.11 17.71 3.18
N LEU A 13 -2.34 17.18 4.39
CA LEU A 13 -1.33 17.18 5.46
C LEU A 13 -0.14 16.30 5.11
N ILE A 14 -0.40 15.13 4.56
CA ILE A 14 0.66 14.18 4.21
C ILE A 14 1.48 14.70 3.05
N ASN A 15 0.84 15.33 2.06
CA ASN A 15 1.54 15.88 0.90
C ASN A 15 2.53 17.00 1.26
N GLU A 16 2.30 17.72 2.36
CA GLU A 16 3.21 18.75 2.83
C GLU A 16 4.51 18.15 3.40
N ASP A 17 4.41 16.96 4.03
CA ASP A 17 5.52 16.37 4.79
C ASP A 17 6.20 15.21 4.07
N ILE A 18 5.57 14.61 3.07
CA ILE A 18 6.07 13.38 2.43
C ILE A 18 6.32 13.61 0.96
N ASN A 19 7.55 13.27 0.54
CA ASN A 19 7.88 13.27 -0.87
C ASN A 19 7.54 11.89 -1.46
N TYR A 20 6.35 11.77 -2.02
CA TYR A 20 5.90 10.51 -2.61
C TYR A 20 6.78 10.07 -3.78
N ASN A 21 7.29 11.03 -4.55
CA ASN A 21 8.13 10.69 -5.70
C ASN A 21 9.44 10.07 -5.26
N GLU A 22 10.06 10.57 -4.20
CA GLU A 22 11.28 9.95 -3.66
C GLU A 22 11.02 8.54 -3.14
N MET A 23 9.89 8.34 -2.47
CA MET A 23 9.52 7.02 -1.98
C MET A 23 9.30 6.04 -3.13
N VAL A 24 8.61 6.47 -4.17
CA VAL A 24 8.38 5.65 -5.37
C VAL A 24 9.70 5.32 -6.06
N ASP A 25 10.60 6.30 -6.19
CA ASP A 25 11.92 6.07 -6.79
C ASP A 25 12.70 5.03 -6.01
N PHE A 26 12.65 5.08 -4.69
CA PHE A 26 13.30 4.09 -3.83
C PHE A 26 12.69 2.69 -4.06
N ILE A 27 11.38 2.59 -4.09
CA ILE A 27 10.68 1.32 -4.30
C ILE A 27 11.05 0.73 -5.66
N LEU A 28 11.05 1.55 -6.71
CA LEU A 28 11.42 1.10 -8.05
C LEU A 28 12.88 0.66 -8.12
N LYS A 29 13.76 1.34 -7.41
CA LYS A 29 15.17 0.95 -7.32
C LYS A 29 15.30 -0.44 -6.71
N VAL A 30 14.60 -0.71 -5.61
CA VAL A 30 14.59 -2.03 -4.97
C VAL A 30 14.04 -3.09 -5.92
N CYS A 31 12.97 -2.77 -6.63
CA CYS A 31 12.39 -3.67 -7.62
C CYS A 31 13.39 -4.04 -8.71
N ASN A 32 14.10 -3.05 -9.25
CA ASN A 32 15.10 -3.28 -10.29
C ASN A 32 16.29 -4.08 -9.76
N GLU A 33 16.74 -3.82 -8.56
CA GLU A 33 17.86 -4.55 -7.94
C GLU A 33 17.51 -6.03 -7.70
N ASN A 34 16.24 -6.34 -7.52
CA ASN A 34 15.77 -7.71 -7.28
C ASN A 34 15.19 -8.37 -8.52
N ASN A 35 15.28 -7.72 -9.67
CA ASN A 35 14.85 -8.24 -10.97
C ASN A 35 13.39 -8.72 -10.97
N ILE A 36 12.51 -8.03 -10.29
CA ILE A 36 11.09 -8.40 -10.27
C ILE A 36 10.45 -8.09 -11.63
N LYS A 37 9.38 -8.81 -11.92
CA LYS A 37 8.56 -8.53 -13.10
C LYS A 37 7.56 -7.45 -12.76
N PHE A 38 7.31 -6.53 -13.69
CA PHE A 38 6.38 -5.43 -13.49
C PHE A 38 5.00 -5.79 -14.01
N ASN A 39 4.44 -6.91 -13.53
CA ASN A 39 3.12 -7.38 -13.96
C ASN A 39 2.03 -7.11 -12.92
N ASP A 40 2.16 -7.67 -11.72
CA ASP A 40 1.10 -7.64 -10.70
C ASP A 40 1.56 -6.90 -9.46
N TYR A 41 0.82 -5.86 -9.10
CA TYR A 41 1.13 -5.00 -7.96
C TYR A 41 -0.05 -4.93 -7.00
N LEU A 42 0.23 -5.08 -5.70
CA LEU A 42 -0.74 -4.90 -4.62
C LEU A 42 -0.24 -3.86 -3.63
N ASP A 43 -1.07 -2.87 -3.35
CA ASP A 43 -0.80 -1.89 -2.31
C ASP A 43 -1.74 -2.14 -1.13
N ILE A 44 -1.18 -2.59 -0.01
CA ILE A 44 -1.93 -2.88 1.22
C ILE A 44 -2.02 -1.60 2.05
N ALA A 45 -3.22 -1.34 2.58
CA ALA A 45 -3.52 -0.12 3.31
C ALA A 45 -3.21 1.10 2.44
N CYS A 46 -3.72 1.08 1.22
CA CYS A 46 -3.38 2.04 0.18
C CYS A 46 -3.86 3.47 0.48
N GLY A 47 -4.75 3.64 1.45
CA GLY A 47 -5.29 4.94 1.80
C GLY A 47 -5.92 5.64 0.60
N THR A 48 -5.56 6.90 0.38
CA THR A 48 -6.09 7.68 -0.73
C THR A 48 -5.36 7.44 -2.06
N GLY A 49 -4.42 6.47 -2.08
CA GLY A 49 -3.83 5.99 -3.33
C GLY A 49 -2.65 6.79 -3.87
N ASN A 50 -1.99 7.60 -3.05
CA ASN A 50 -0.87 8.42 -3.53
C ASN A 50 0.32 7.57 -4.01
N ILE A 51 0.66 6.53 -3.29
CA ILE A 51 1.70 5.59 -3.73
C ILE A 51 1.16 4.70 -4.83
N THR A 52 -0.08 4.22 -4.66
CA THR A 52 -0.71 3.31 -5.61
C THR A 52 -0.70 3.88 -7.03
N VAL A 53 -1.17 5.12 -7.18
CA VAL A 53 -1.30 5.72 -8.51
C VAL A 53 0.06 5.94 -9.18
N ARG A 54 1.08 6.25 -8.39
CA ARG A 54 2.42 6.48 -8.93
C ARG A 54 3.10 5.18 -9.36
N LEU A 55 2.98 4.14 -8.56
CA LEU A 55 3.56 2.83 -8.89
C LEU A 55 2.77 2.10 -9.97
N ALA A 56 1.47 2.30 -10.02
CA ALA A 56 0.59 1.62 -10.97
C ALA A 56 1.01 1.82 -12.42
N LYS A 57 1.62 2.96 -12.73
CA LYS A 57 2.07 3.27 -14.10
C LYS A 57 3.14 2.31 -14.60
N HIS A 58 3.78 1.59 -13.71
CA HIS A 58 4.86 0.66 -14.02
C HIS A 58 4.41 -0.80 -14.07
N PHE A 59 3.16 -1.09 -13.74
CA PHE A 59 2.64 -2.46 -13.66
C PHE A 59 1.43 -2.64 -14.58
N LYS A 60 1.11 -3.90 -14.88
CA LYS A 60 -0.02 -4.24 -15.75
C LYS A 60 -1.33 -4.36 -14.99
N ASP A 61 -1.31 -5.07 -13.86
CA ASP A 61 -2.49 -5.30 -13.03
C ASP A 61 -2.25 -4.75 -11.64
N ILE A 62 -3.18 -3.94 -11.16
CA ILE A 62 -3.02 -3.19 -9.92
C ILE A 62 -4.18 -3.50 -8.99
N TYR A 63 -3.85 -3.81 -7.73
CA TYR A 63 -4.81 -4.00 -6.66
C TYR A 63 -4.44 -3.08 -5.50
N GLY A 64 -5.46 -2.47 -4.88
CA GLY A 64 -5.29 -1.70 -3.66
C GLY A 64 -6.31 -2.15 -2.64
N VAL A 65 -5.91 -2.31 -1.39
CA VAL A 65 -6.83 -2.65 -0.32
C VAL A 65 -6.70 -1.69 0.84
N ASP A 66 -7.82 -1.41 1.49
CA ASP A 66 -7.89 -0.58 2.69
C ASP A 66 -9.20 -0.89 3.41
N LEU A 67 -9.28 -0.55 4.68
CA LEU A 67 -10.52 -0.71 5.45
C LEU A 67 -11.48 0.46 5.28
N SER A 68 -10.98 1.63 4.93
CA SER A 68 -11.79 2.84 4.80
C SER A 68 -12.37 2.98 3.39
N GLU A 69 -13.67 2.89 3.27
CA GLU A 69 -14.35 3.08 1.99
C GLU A 69 -14.16 4.49 1.43
N ASP A 70 -14.10 5.49 2.30
CA ASP A 70 -13.87 6.88 1.87
C ASP A 70 -12.47 7.04 1.29
N MET A 71 -11.46 6.43 1.93
CA MET A 71 -10.09 6.41 1.39
C MET A 71 -10.04 5.70 0.04
N LEU A 72 -10.70 4.55 -0.07
CA LEU A 72 -10.74 3.77 -1.30
C LEU A 72 -11.40 4.53 -2.44
N ARG A 73 -12.42 5.32 -2.13
CA ARG A 73 -13.07 6.15 -3.14
C ARG A 73 -12.10 7.17 -3.73
N GLU A 74 -11.33 7.83 -2.87
CA GLU A 74 -10.30 8.78 -3.32
C GLU A 74 -9.23 8.05 -4.15
N ALA A 75 -8.82 6.87 -3.73
CA ALA A 75 -7.83 6.07 -4.47
C ALA A 75 -8.36 5.70 -5.85
N PHE A 76 -9.61 5.26 -5.91
CA PHE A 76 -10.24 4.90 -7.18
C PHE A 76 -10.30 6.10 -8.12
N ASP A 77 -10.69 7.25 -7.60
CA ASP A 77 -10.78 8.48 -8.40
C ASP A 77 -9.42 8.90 -8.96
N LYS A 78 -8.36 8.75 -8.16
CA LYS A 78 -7.00 9.05 -8.62
C LYS A 78 -6.58 8.13 -9.76
N LEU A 79 -6.82 6.82 -9.62
CA LEU A 79 -6.51 5.87 -10.69
C LEU A 79 -7.28 6.20 -11.96
N LYS A 80 -8.57 6.48 -11.81
CA LYS A 80 -9.44 6.81 -12.93
C LYS A 80 -8.99 8.08 -13.64
N SER A 81 -8.61 9.12 -12.90
CA SER A 81 -8.14 10.37 -13.48
C SER A 81 -6.85 10.20 -14.28
N GLU A 82 -6.03 9.21 -13.93
CA GLU A 82 -4.80 8.88 -14.65
C GLU A 82 -5.01 7.78 -15.69
N ARG A 83 -6.26 7.39 -15.91
CA ARG A 83 -6.66 6.34 -16.88
C ARG A 83 -6.03 5.00 -16.60
N ILE A 84 -5.86 4.68 -15.33
CA ILE A 84 -5.33 3.41 -14.88
C ILE A 84 -6.48 2.54 -14.38
N LYS A 85 -6.58 1.33 -14.91
CA LYS A 85 -7.55 0.35 -14.43
C LYS A 85 -6.93 -0.39 -13.25
N GLY A 86 -7.55 -0.27 -12.08
CA GLY A 86 -7.12 -0.97 -10.89
C GLY A 86 -8.32 -1.48 -10.13
N LYS A 87 -8.11 -2.51 -9.32
CA LYS A 87 -9.14 -3.05 -8.44
C LYS A 87 -8.90 -2.57 -7.03
N ILE A 88 -9.86 -1.83 -6.52
CA ILE A 88 -9.81 -1.26 -5.17
C ILE A 88 -10.80 -2.03 -4.31
N ILE A 89 -10.32 -2.67 -3.26
CA ILE A 89 -11.09 -3.63 -2.47
C ILE A 89 -11.01 -3.29 -0.99
N CYS A 90 -12.16 -3.33 -0.32
CA CYS A 90 -12.23 -3.11 1.13
C CYS A 90 -11.93 -4.43 1.84
N GLN A 91 -10.74 -4.54 2.43
CA GLN A 91 -10.33 -5.71 3.20
C GLN A 91 -9.43 -5.29 4.36
N ASP A 92 -9.50 -6.09 5.42
CA ASP A 92 -8.57 -5.97 6.55
C ASP A 92 -7.23 -6.57 6.14
N MET A 93 -6.13 -5.85 6.36
CA MET A 93 -4.80 -6.32 5.98
C MET A 93 -4.35 -7.56 6.76
N THR A 94 -4.98 -7.88 7.88
CA THR A 94 -4.71 -9.11 8.63
C THR A 94 -5.54 -10.30 8.14
N GLU A 95 -6.48 -10.05 7.23
CA GLU A 95 -7.36 -11.08 6.67
C GLU A 95 -7.38 -11.00 5.15
N LEU A 96 -6.22 -10.82 4.56
CA LEU A 96 -6.07 -10.64 3.12
C LEU A 96 -6.49 -11.91 2.36
N SER A 97 -7.37 -11.75 1.39
CA SER A 97 -7.86 -12.86 0.56
C SER A 97 -8.24 -12.35 -0.82
N LEU A 98 -7.29 -12.38 -1.74
CA LEU A 98 -7.50 -11.88 -3.10
C LEU A 98 -7.46 -12.97 -4.17
N ASN A 99 -7.14 -14.20 -3.77
CA ASN A 99 -7.06 -15.34 -4.67
C ASN A 99 -6.14 -15.05 -5.87
N ARG A 100 -5.02 -14.40 -5.59
CA ARG A 100 -4.08 -13.95 -6.62
C ARG A 100 -2.71 -13.76 -5.99
N LYS A 101 -1.65 -13.82 -6.81
CA LYS A 101 -0.28 -13.58 -6.35
C LYS A 101 0.33 -12.40 -7.09
N PHE A 102 1.25 -11.72 -6.43
CA PHE A 102 1.80 -10.44 -6.90
C PHE A 102 3.31 -10.46 -6.97
N ASP A 103 3.85 -9.68 -7.91
CA ASP A 103 5.28 -9.46 -8.05
C ASP A 103 5.81 -8.48 -7.02
N LEU A 104 5.02 -7.46 -6.73
CA LEU A 104 5.33 -6.45 -5.70
C LEU A 104 4.12 -6.27 -4.80
N ILE A 105 4.37 -6.31 -3.50
CA ILE A 105 3.39 -5.90 -2.49
C ILE A 105 4.03 -4.78 -1.67
N THR A 106 3.31 -3.67 -1.52
CA THR A 106 3.75 -2.57 -0.66
C THR A 106 2.77 -2.36 0.48
N SER A 107 3.28 -1.92 1.62
CA SER A 107 2.47 -1.49 2.76
C SER A 107 3.29 -0.42 3.49
N VAL A 108 3.20 0.81 3.00
CA VAL A 108 4.08 1.90 3.42
C VAL A 108 3.30 2.99 4.15
N LEU A 109 4.01 4.03 4.60
CA LEU A 109 3.47 5.13 5.39
C LEU A 109 2.94 4.64 6.74
N ASP A 110 3.76 3.83 7.42
CA ASP A 110 3.52 3.33 8.77
C ASP A 110 2.29 2.44 8.93
N SER A 111 1.78 1.88 7.84
CA SER A 111 0.57 1.05 7.87
C SER A 111 0.72 -0.14 8.82
N THR A 112 1.88 -0.78 8.84
CA THR A 112 2.16 -1.93 9.70
C THR A 112 2.03 -1.59 11.17
N ASN A 113 2.25 -0.33 11.55
CA ASN A 113 2.14 0.11 12.94
C ASN A 113 0.71 0.08 13.49
N TYR A 114 -0.29 -0.02 12.64
CA TYR A 114 -1.68 -0.13 13.09
C TYR A 114 -2.02 -1.52 13.62
N ILE A 115 -1.15 -2.50 13.40
CA ILE A 115 -1.33 -3.84 13.94
C ILE A 115 -0.66 -3.86 15.31
N THR A 116 -1.47 -4.01 16.36
CA THR A 116 -1.00 -3.84 17.74
C THR A 116 -0.76 -5.12 18.51
N ASP A 117 -1.12 -6.27 17.96
CA ASP A 117 -0.92 -7.54 18.63
C ASP A 117 -0.17 -8.54 17.75
N ILE A 118 0.43 -9.54 18.40
CA ILE A 118 1.27 -10.53 17.72
C ILE A 118 0.46 -11.42 16.77
N GLU A 119 -0.75 -11.78 17.16
CA GLU A 119 -1.59 -12.63 16.30
C GLU A 119 -1.99 -11.93 15.02
N GLY A 120 -2.34 -10.65 15.12
CA GLY A 120 -2.62 -9.83 13.94
C GLY A 120 -1.41 -9.69 13.04
N LEU A 121 -0.24 -9.48 13.64
CA LEU A 121 1.01 -9.35 12.89
C LEU A 121 1.37 -10.63 12.15
N LYS A 122 1.18 -11.78 12.80
CA LYS A 122 1.41 -13.09 12.17
C LYS A 122 0.46 -13.28 10.97
N LYS A 123 -0.81 -12.97 11.13
CA LYS A 123 -1.79 -13.08 10.06
C LYS A 123 -1.44 -12.15 8.89
N TYR A 124 -1.00 -10.94 9.19
CA TYR A 124 -0.59 -9.96 8.20
C TYR A 124 0.57 -10.50 7.36
N PHE A 125 1.65 -10.92 8.00
CA PHE A 125 2.81 -11.44 7.26
C PHE A 125 2.50 -12.74 6.53
N LYS A 126 1.68 -13.62 7.12
CA LYS A 126 1.29 -14.85 6.44
C LYS A 126 0.44 -14.56 5.22
N GLY A 127 -0.50 -13.62 5.34
CA GLY A 127 -1.33 -13.21 4.21
C GLY A 127 -0.52 -12.64 3.07
N VAL A 128 0.47 -11.80 3.40
CA VAL A 128 1.38 -11.26 2.39
C VAL A 128 2.16 -12.37 1.72
N TYR A 129 2.72 -13.29 2.53
CA TYR A 129 3.49 -14.42 1.99
C TYR A 129 2.65 -15.25 1.02
N ASP A 130 1.40 -15.53 1.40
CA ASP A 130 0.50 -16.34 0.58
C ASP A 130 0.12 -15.64 -0.74
N HIS A 131 0.28 -14.32 -0.80
CA HIS A 131 -0.04 -13.52 -1.98
C HIS A 131 1.19 -13.09 -2.78
N LEU A 132 2.39 -13.55 -2.40
CA LEU A 132 3.59 -13.26 -3.17
C LEU A 132 3.91 -14.38 -4.15
N LYS A 133 4.29 -14.01 -5.36
CA LYS A 133 4.89 -14.95 -6.30
C LYS A 133 6.26 -15.37 -5.77
N ASP A 134 6.80 -16.50 -6.25
CA ASP A 134 8.08 -17.02 -5.78
C ASP A 134 9.22 -16.00 -5.86
N ASP A 135 9.22 -15.18 -6.90
CA ASP A 135 10.23 -14.13 -7.10
C ASP A 135 9.74 -12.76 -6.68
N GLY A 136 8.58 -12.71 -6.03
CA GLY A 136 7.98 -11.45 -5.59
C GLY A 136 8.64 -10.87 -4.36
N ILE A 137 8.48 -9.57 -4.15
CA ILE A 137 9.02 -8.89 -2.98
C ILE A 137 7.94 -8.10 -2.25
N PHE A 138 8.13 -7.97 -0.94
CA PHE A 138 7.28 -7.18 -0.07
C PHE A 138 8.09 -6.04 0.52
N ILE A 139 7.63 -4.81 0.32
CA ILE A 139 8.27 -3.62 0.86
C ILE A 139 7.30 -2.97 1.85
N PHE A 140 7.73 -2.81 3.09
CA PHE A 140 6.94 -2.16 4.11
C PHE A 140 7.84 -1.30 4.99
N ASP A 141 7.24 -0.34 5.68
CA ASP A 141 7.96 0.47 6.64
C ASP A 141 7.32 0.35 8.02
N ILE A 142 8.11 0.65 9.04
CA ILE A 142 7.63 0.72 10.42
C ILE A 142 8.30 1.93 11.09
N ASN A 143 7.56 2.55 12.00
CA ASN A 143 8.07 3.68 12.75
C ASN A 143 8.65 3.21 14.10
N SER A 144 9.58 2.26 14.03
CA SER A 144 10.13 1.64 15.24
C SER A 144 11.10 2.57 15.97
N TYR A 145 11.87 3.37 15.24
CA TYR A 145 12.84 4.29 15.86
C TYR A 145 12.13 5.28 16.78
N TYR A 146 11.09 5.92 16.31
CA TYR A 146 10.34 6.89 17.10
C TYR A 146 9.79 6.25 18.37
N LYS A 147 9.20 5.08 18.24
CA LYS A 147 8.60 4.39 19.40
C LYS A 147 9.63 3.96 20.43
N LEU A 148 10.79 3.50 19.97
CA LEU A 148 11.88 3.11 20.86
C LEU A 148 12.47 4.32 21.60
N SER A 149 12.53 5.47 20.94
CA SER A 149 13.05 6.69 21.57
C SER A 149 12.09 7.27 22.60
N GLU A 150 10.80 6.97 22.51
CA GLU A 150 9.80 7.40 23.47
C GLU A 150 9.80 6.56 24.75
N ILE A 151 10.36 5.37 24.69
CA ILE A 151 10.44 4.48 25.83
C ILE A 151 11.61 4.84 26.72
#